data_97ce5edcf42d4252392cea78c0aeafda
#
_entry.id   97ce5edcf42d4252392cea78c0aeafda
#
_cell.length_a   1.000
_cell.length_b   1.000
_cell.length_c   1.000
_cell.angle_alpha   90.00
_cell.angle_beta   90.00
_cell.angle_gamma   90.00
#
_symmetry.space_group_name_H-M   'P 1'
#
loop_
_entity.id
_entity.type
_entity.pdbx_description
1 polymer ?
#
loop_
_entity_poly.entity_id
_entity_poly.type
_entity_poly.pdbx_seq_one_letter_code
_entity_poly.pdbx_strand_id
1 'polypeptide(L)'
;YYYFTATYPAYDRICIRRSATINGITDAPEREIWHKHETGVMASHIWAPELHYIDGKWYIYFAAGEDKKTWEIRPYVLECADEDPYEGEWHEMGPMLAHRSPRKRHGESLRAFNGYDPYSFTEFSLDATTFEHRGKRYFIWAEKVHRRFGISNLYIAEMEAPNKLKTVQVLLSTPDYDWERIDFWVNEGPAVLKYGGKIFVTYSASATGQMYCMGMLSADEDADLLDPKAWSKKRYPVLQTDPDRKVFGPGHNCFTVGDDGEVL
;
A
#
# COMPACT_ATOMS: atom_id res chain seq x y z
N TYR A 1 21.83 4.07 7.20
CA TYR A 1 20.78 4.91 7.78
C TYR A 1 19.44 4.21 7.73
N TYR A 2 18.58 4.58 8.68
CA TYR A 2 17.16 4.27 8.68
C TYR A 2 16.39 5.48 8.14
N TYR A 3 15.39 5.21 7.31
CA TYR A 3 14.50 6.22 6.76
C TYR A 3 13.07 5.92 7.19
N PHE A 4 12.30 6.96 7.48
CA PHE A 4 10.92 6.82 7.90
C PHE A 4 10.04 7.85 7.18
N THR A 5 8.92 7.39 6.68
CA THR A 5 7.84 8.22 6.16
C THR A 5 6.51 7.69 6.68
N ALA A 6 5.54 8.56 6.83
CA ALA A 6 4.19 8.24 7.25
C ALA A 6 3.21 9.32 6.77
N THR A 7 1.92 9.04 6.88
CA THR A 7 0.89 10.05 6.64
C THR A 7 1.11 11.27 7.55
N TYR A 8 1.31 12.44 6.95
CA TYR A 8 1.39 13.69 7.70
C TYR A 8 0.00 14.09 8.19
N PRO A 9 -0.16 14.55 9.45
CA PRO A 9 -1.48 14.80 10.04
C PRO A 9 -2.36 15.80 9.29
N ALA A 10 -1.77 16.74 8.54
CA ALA A 10 -2.50 17.70 7.71
C ALA A 10 -2.97 17.10 6.36
N TYR A 11 -2.52 15.90 5.98
CA TYR A 11 -2.83 15.21 4.72
C TYR A 11 -2.47 16.01 3.47
N ASP A 12 -1.41 16.80 3.55
CA ASP A 12 -1.03 17.77 2.51
C ASP A 12 0.39 17.59 1.95
N ARG A 13 1.21 16.75 2.56
CA ARG A 13 2.62 16.59 2.22
C ARG A 13 3.16 15.21 2.50
N ILE A 14 4.36 14.96 1.99
CA ILE A 14 5.18 13.80 2.33
C ILE A 14 6.48 14.29 2.92
N CYS A 15 6.83 13.74 4.09
CA CYS A 15 8.06 14.02 4.79
C CYS A 15 8.88 12.74 4.96
N ILE A 16 10.20 12.87 5.02
CA ILE A 16 11.13 11.80 5.38
C ILE A 16 11.91 12.21 6.63
N ARG A 17 12.12 11.25 7.54
CA ARG A 17 13.12 11.32 8.60
C ARG A 17 14.28 10.39 8.28
N ARG A 18 15.48 10.77 8.68
CA ARG A 18 16.71 9.97 8.53
C ARG A 18 17.45 9.89 9.87
N SER A 19 17.83 8.68 10.27
CA SER A 19 18.65 8.46 11.47
C SER A 19 19.67 7.36 11.25
N ALA A 20 20.80 7.44 11.95
CA ALA A 20 21.81 6.39 11.97
C ALA A 20 21.38 5.16 12.76
N THR A 21 20.35 5.28 13.62
CA THR A 21 19.82 4.18 14.46
C THR A 21 18.31 4.17 14.41
N ILE A 22 17.71 2.99 14.58
CA ILE A 22 16.25 2.85 14.61
C ILE A 22 15.62 3.68 15.74
N ASN A 23 16.23 3.67 16.91
CA ASN A 23 15.72 4.43 18.07
C ASN A 23 15.79 5.96 17.88
N GLY A 24 16.71 6.42 17.04
CA GLY A 24 16.86 7.86 16.76
C GLY A 24 15.83 8.40 15.75
N ILE A 25 15.06 7.54 15.10
CA ILE A 25 14.09 7.93 14.06
C ILE A 25 12.96 8.81 14.65
N THR A 26 12.54 8.53 15.86
CA THR A 26 11.44 9.27 16.53
C THR A 26 11.76 10.76 16.66
N ASP A 27 13.01 11.07 17.01
CA ASP A 27 13.47 12.44 17.27
C ASP A 27 14.21 13.07 16.09
N ALA A 28 14.39 12.33 15.00
CA ALA A 28 15.04 12.82 13.79
C ALA A 28 14.22 13.95 13.15
N PRO A 29 14.90 14.99 12.62
CA PRO A 29 14.19 16.08 11.96
C PRO A 29 13.44 15.57 10.72
N GLU A 30 12.24 16.10 10.52
CA GLU A 30 11.48 15.89 9.31
C GLU A 30 11.97 16.83 8.19
N ARG A 31 12.07 16.28 7.00
CA ARG A 31 12.23 17.05 5.78
C ARG A 31 11.03 16.82 4.88
N GLU A 32 10.33 17.89 4.53
CA GLU A 32 9.32 17.86 3.49
C GLU A 32 9.99 17.67 2.14
N ILE A 33 9.58 16.62 1.42
CA ILE A 33 10.14 16.26 0.11
C ILE A 33 9.16 16.51 -1.03
N TRP A 34 7.87 16.61 -0.72
CA TRP A 34 6.82 16.87 -1.70
C TRP A 34 5.58 17.45 -1.01
N HIS A 35 4.88 18.35 -1.70
CA HIS A 35 3.63 18.97 -1.24
C HIS A 35 2.50 18.71 -2.24
N LYS A 36 1.27 18.57 -1.74
CA LYS A 36 0.08 18.35 -2.56
C LYS A 36 -0.14 19.50 -3.55
N HIS A 37 -0.80 19.20 -4.66
CA HIS A 37 -1.25 20.21 -5.58
C HIS A 37 -2.37 21.07 -4.98
N GLU A 38 -2.50 22.30 -5.46
CA GLU A 38 -3.63 23.17 -5.10
C GLU A 38 -4.92 22.73 -5.80
N THR A 39 -4.82 22.21 -7.01
CA THR A 39 -5.95 21.79 -7.85
C THR A 39 -5.64 20.54 -8.66
N GLY A 40 -6.69 19.84 -9.11
CA GLY A 40 -6.57 18.64 -9.92
C GLY A 40 -6.27 17.39 -9.09
N VAL A 41 -5.47 16.50 -9.65
CA VAL A 41 -5.05 15.25 -8.98
C VAL A 41 -3.99 15.54 -7.91
N MET A 42 -3.83 14.64 -6.94
CA MET A 42 -2.88 14.77 -5.81
C MET A 42 -3.10 16.07 -5.00
N ALA A 43 -4.35 16.52 -4.86
CA ALA A 43 -4.70 17.77 -4.18
C ALA A 43 -5.34 17.56 -2.80
N SER A 44 -5.60 16.31 -2.41
CA SER A 44 -6.24 15.98 -1.12
C SER A 44 -5.86 14.58 -0.65
N HIS A 45 -6.06 14.31 0.65
CA HIS A 45 -5.89 12.98 1.25
C HIS A 45 -4.55 12.34 0.88
N ILE A 46 -3.44 13.04 1.13
CA ILE A 46 -2.11 12.48 0.94
C ILE A 46 -1.85 11.48 2.05
N TRP A 47 -2.01 10.18 1.73
CA TRP A 47 -2.05 9.12 2.73
C TRP A 47 -1.08 7.99 2.41
N ALA A 48 -0.68 7.28 3.47
CA ALA A 48 0.04 6.03 3.45
C ALA A 48 1.25 6.01 2.50
N PRO A 49 2.19 6.96 2.61
CA PRO A 49 3.41 6.90 1.82
C PRO A 49 4.28 5.73 2.27
N GLU A 50 4.76 4.94 1.32
CA GLU A 50 5.74 3.87 1.54
C GLU A 50 7.00 4.08 0.70
N LEU A 51 8.15 4.04 1.35
CA LEU A 51 9.46 4.26 0.75
C LEU A 51 10.10 2.93 0.33
N HIS A 52 10.47 2.81 -0.94
CA HIS A 52 11.10 1.61 -1.51
C HIS A 52 12.33 1.96 -2.33
N TYR A 53 13.38 1.12 -2.24
CA TYR A 53 14.54 1.19 -3.09
C TYR A 53 14.46 0.11 -4.17
N ILE A 54 14.42 0.52 -5.45
CA ILE A 54 14.19 -0.35 -6.59
C ILE A 54 15.17 0.00 -7.70
N ASP A 55 15.99 -0.97 -8.11
CA ASP A 55 16.90 -0.86 -9.26
C ASP A 55 17.76 0.42 -9.24
N GLY A 56 18.29 0.77 -8.06
CA GLY A 56 19.19 1.89 -7.88
C GLY A 56 18.53 3.26 -7.66
N LYS A 57 17.20 3.30 -7.49
CA LYS A 57 16.42 4.51 -7.23
C LYS A 57 15.47 4.33 -6.08
N TRP A 58 15.05 5.45 -5.49
CA TRP A 58 14.03 5.49 -4.45
C TRP A 58 12.66 5.82 -5.04
N TYR A 59 11.66 5.18 -4.51
CA TYR A 59 10.26 5.41 -4.88
C TYR A 59 9.40 5.57 -3.64
N ILE A 60 8.44 6.48 -3.70
CA ILE A 60 7.36 6.56 -2.71
C ILE A 60 6.05 6.27 -3.40
N TYR A 61 5.36 5.23 -2.91
CA TYR A 61 3.98 4.94 -3.26
C TYR A 61 3.08 5.58 -2.24
N PHE A 62 2.08 6.31 -2.66
CA PHE A 62 1.14 6.99 -1.76
C PHE A 62 -0.24 7.10 -2.38
N ALA A 63 -1.26 7.31 -1.56
CA ALA A 63 -2.62 7.54 -2.00
C ALA A 63 -2.94 9.04 -2.00
N ALA A 64 -3.69 9.48 -3.02
CA ALA A 64 -4.15 10.86 -3.10
C ALA A 64 -5.48 10.98 -3.83
N GLY A 65 -6.27 11.99 -3.44
CA GLY A 65 -7.52 12.38 -4.07
C GLY A 65 -7.40 13.64 -4.93
N GLU A 66 -8.48 13.98 -5.62
CA GLU A 66 -8.60 15.20 -6.40
C GLU A 66 -9.17 16.38 -5.57
N ASP A 67 -8.99 17.62 -6.03
CA ASP A 67 -9.53 18.81 -5.36
C ASP A 67 -11.06 18.83 -5.30
N LYS A 68 -11.73 18.46 -6.41
CA LYS A 68 -13.20 18.48 -6.54
C LYS A 68 -13.88 17.18 -6.19
N LYS A 69 -13.10 16.10 -6.07
CA LYS A 69 -13.56 14.76 -5.77
C LYS A 69 -12.60 14.11 -4.75
N THR A 70 -12.54 14.70 -3.59
CA THR A 70 -11.54 14.39 -2.56
C THR A 70 -11.52 12.93 -2.15
N TRP A 71 -12.62 12.21 -2.33
CA TRP A 71 -12.75 10.76 -2.03
C TRP A 71 -12.53 9.86 -3.26
N GLU A 72 -12.22 10.41 -4.42
CA GLU A 72 -11.70 9.61 -5.54
C GLU A 72 -10.19 9.44 -5.37
N ILE A 73 -9.81 8.45 -4.57
CA ILE A 73 -8.44 8.21 -4.13
C ILE A 73 -7.79 7.16 -5.03
N ARG A 74 -6.55 7.42 -5.46
CA ARG A 74 -5.75 6.54 -6.32
C ARG A 74 -4.32 6.47 -5.82
N PRO A 75 -3.59 5.40 -6.13
CA PRO A 75 -2.16 5.32 -5.86
C PRO A 75 -1.36 6.14 -6.87
N TYR A 76 -0.39 6.88 -6.35
CA TYR A 76 0.58 7.69 -7.09
C TYR A 76 2.00 7.31 -6.72
N VAL A 77 2.96 7.74 -7.53
CA VAL A 77 4.37 7.38 -7.37
C VAL A 77 5.25 8.62 -7.50
N LEU A 78 6.16 8.79 -6.55
CA LEU A 78 7.31 9.69 -6.66
C LEU A 78 8.59 8.88 -6.90
N GLU A 79 9.55 9.45 -7.61
CA GLU A 79 10.87 8.88 -7.86
C GLU A 79 11.95 9.86 -7.40
N CYS A 80 13.02 9.34 -6.77
CA CYS A 80 14.26 10.05 -6.50
C CYS A 80 15.45 9.20 -7.00
N ALA A 81 16.28 9.77 -7.87
CA ALA A 81 17.43 9.08 -8.44
C ALA A 81 18.71 9.27 -7.61
N ASP A 82 18.67 10.14 -6.60
CA ASP A 82 19.82 10.40 -5.74
C ASP A 82 20.08 9.25 -4.76
N GLU A 83 21.31 9.13 -4.31
CA GLU A 83 21.72 8.06 -3.38
C GLU A 83 21.01 8.18 -2.03
N ASP A 84 20.83 9.41 -1.53
CA ASP A 84 20.15 9.69 -0.27
C ASP A 84 18.76 10.30 -0.51
N PRO A 85 17.68 9.57 -0.22
CA PRO A 85 16.31 10.04 -0.45
C PRO A 85 15.92 11.20 0.47
N TYR A 86 16.62 11.39 1.57
CA TYR A 86 16.37 12.50 2.50
C TYR A 86 16.87 13.82 1.92
N GLU A 87 18.04 13.83 1.25
CA GLU A 87 18.62 15.03 0.62
C GLU A 87 18.25 15.17 -0.86
N GLY A 88 17.74 14.11 -1.47
CA GLY A 88 17.52 14.01 -2.90
C GLY A 88 16.37 14.85 -3.43
N GLU A 89 16.32 14.99 -4.76
CA GLU A 89 15.25 15.64 -5.49
C GLU A 89 14.19 14.61 -5.91
N TRP A 90 12.93 14.89 -5.58
CA TRP A 90 11.82 14.01 -5.86
C TRP A 90 10.97 14.48 -7.04
N HIS A 91 10.65 13.57 -7.93
CA HIS A 91 9.88 13.84 -9.16
C HIS A 91 8.62 13.01 -9.20
N GLU A 92 7.54 13.60 -9.68
CA GLU A 92 6.26 12.89 -9.86
C GLU A 92 6.33 12.00 -11.10
N MET A 93 6.09 10.70 -10.91
CA MET A 93 5.85 9.75 -12.01
C MET A 93 4.37 9.72 -12.42
N GLY A 94 3.49 10.35 -11.63
CA GLY A 94 2.05 10.32 -11.83
C GLY A 94 1.36 9.11 -11.21
N PRO A 95 0.16 8.75 -11.69
CA PRO A 95 -0.63 7.67 -11.11
C PRO A 95 0.00 6.30 -11.40
N MET A 96 -0.26 5.36 -10.50
CA MET A 96 -0.05 3.93 -10.79
C MET A 96 -0.95 3.51 -11.94
N LEU A 97 -0.37 2.92 -12.97
CA LEU A 97 -1.08 2.49 -14.17
C LEU A 97 -1.51 1.03 -14.00
N ALA A 98 -2.81 0.78 -14.13
CA ALA A 98 -3.34 -0.57 -14.17
C ALA A 98 -2.92 -1.30 -15.47
N HIS A 99 -3.01 -2.63 -15.44
CA HIS A 99 -2.80 -3.43 -16.64
C HIS A 99 -3.84 -3.07 -17.70
N ARG A 100 -3.39 -2.69 -18.87
CA ARG A 100 -4.26 -2.49 -20.03
C ARG A 100 -4.30 -3.76 -20.85
N SER A 101 -5.49 -4.32 -21.04
CA SER A 101 -5.66 -5.36 -22.05
C SER A 101 -5.16 -4.85 -23.41
N PRO A 102 -4.34 -5.62 -24.15
CA PRO A 102 -3.78 -5.18 -25.42
C PRO A 102 -4.80 -5.01 -26.55
N ARG A 103 -6.08 -5.21 -26.32
CA ARG A 103 -7.13 -5.19 -27.35
C ARG A 103 -8.12 -4.04 -27.16
N LYS A 104 -7.78 -2.87 -27.70
CA LYS A 104 -8.81 -2.00 -28.28
C LYS A 104 -9.35 -2.72 -29.53
N ARG A 105 -10.50 -3.34 -29.46
CA ARG A 105 -11.26 -3.66 -30.65
C ARG A 105 -11.88 -2.37 -31.16
N HIS A 106 -11.42 -1.91 -32.35
CA HIS A 106 -12.10 -0.93 -33.20
C HIS A 106 -12.89 0.17 -32.49
N GLY A 107 -12.21 1.20 -31.98
CA GLY A 107 -12.88 2.46 -31.60
C GLY A 107 -13.81 2.42 -30.38
N GLU A 108 -14.05 1.27 -29.78
CA GLU A 108 -14.82 1.14 -28.56
C GLU A 108 -13.97 1.60 -27.37
N SER A 109 -14.43 2.65 -26.72
CA SER A 109 -14.00 2.98 -25.37
C SER A 109 -14.26 1.76 -24.50
N LEU A 110 -13.22 1.25 -23.81
CA LEU A 110 -13.36 0.22 -22.76
C LEU A 110 -14.10 0.76 -21.51
N ARG A 111 -14.84 1.85 -21.64
CA ARG A 111 -15.90 2.22 -20.71
C ARG A 111 -17.07 1.26 -20.91
N ALA A 112 -16.74 -0.02 -20.82
CA ALA A 112 -17.72 -1.07 -20.86
C ALA A 112 -18.50 -1.04 -19.53
N PHE A 113 -19.79 -1.23 -19.62
CA PHE A 113 -20.70 -1.41 -18.51
C PHE A 113 -20.71 -0.28 -17.46
N ASN A 114 -21.60 0.69 -17.62
CA ASN A 114 -21.90 1.76 -16.66
C ASN A 114 -20.74 2.68 -16.26
N GLY A 115 -19.75 2.84 -17.14
CA GLY A 115 -18.60 3.73 -16.87
C GLY A 115 -17.50 3.09 -16.01
N TYR A 116 -17.61 1.82 -15.65
CA TYR A 116 -16.59 1.05 -14.95
C TYR A 116 -15.57 0.50 -15.95
N ASP A 117 -14.30 0.81 -15.77
CA ASP A 117 -13.19 0.17 -16.46
C ASP A 117 -12.68 -0.97 -15.56
N PRO A 118 -12.91 -2.26 -15.92
CA PRO A 118 -12.48 -3.39 -15.10
C PRO A 118 -10.96 -3.55 -15.01
N TYR A 119 -10.21 -2.78 -15.81
CA TYR A 119 -8.75 -2.79 -15.82
C TYR A 119 -8.13 -1.57 -15.14
N SER A 120 -8.94 -0.66 -14.62
CA SER A 120 -8.50 0.51 -13.84
C SER A 120 -8.65 0.26 -12.35
N PHE A 121 -7.87 0.99 -11.54
CA PHE A 121 -8.15 1.09 -10.11
C PHE A 121 -9.52 1.72 -9.89
N THR A 122 -10.26 1.23 -8.88
CA THR A 122 -11.53 1.85 -8.49
C THR A 122 -11.30 3.27 -7.95
N GLU A 123 -12.38 3.97 -7.70
CA GLU A 123 -12.34 5.35 -7.18
C GLU A 123 -11.86 5.43 -5.73
N PHE A 124 -11.50 4.32 -5.11
CA PHE A 124 -10.96 4.29 -3.74
C PHE A 124 -9.94 3.15 -3.62
N SER A 125 -8.72 3.44 -4.04
CA SER A 125 -7.58 2.51 -4.01
C SER A 125 -6.43 3.17 -3.28
N LEU A 126 -5.89 2.53 -2.24
CA LEU A 126 -4.92 3.10 -1.32
C LEU A 126 -4.02 2.05 -0.67
N ASP A 127 -3.15 2.49 0.23
CA ASP A 127 -2.29 1.66 1.07
C ASP A 127 -1.51 0.63 0.25
N ALA A 128 -0.69 1.13 -0.65
CA ALA A 128 0.03 0.27 -1.57
C ALA A 128 1.44 -0.05 -1.09
N THR A 129 1.81 -1.31 -1.18
CA THR A 129 3.19 -1.77 -0.97
C THR A 129 3.72 -2.54 -2.16
N THR A 130 5.04 -2.67 -2.29
CA THR A 130 5.69 -3.47 -3.33
C THR A 130 6.82 -4.32 -2.76
N PHE A 131 7.03 -5.48 -3.37
CA PHE A 131 8.15 -6.36 -3.02
C PHE A 131 8.63 -7.15 -4.23
N GLU A 132 9.91 -7.50 -4.21
CA GLU A 132 10.48 -8.41 -5.21
C GLU A 132 10.44 -9.84 -4.68
N HIS A 133 10.10 -10.78 -5.57
CA HIS A 133 10.21 -12.21 -5.29
C HIS A 133 10.53 -12.99 -6.56
N ARG A 134 11.63 -13.77 -6.53
CA ARG A 134 12.09 -14.65 -7.64
C ARG A 134 12.20 -13.90 -8.99
N GLY A 135 12.79 -12.71 -8.96
CA GLY A 135 13.00 -11.87 -10.14
C GLY A 135 11.73 -11.22 -10.70
N LYS A 136 10.64 -11.27 -9.98
CA LYS A 136 9.39 -10.56 -10.28
C LYS A 136 9.11 -9.56 -9.18
N ARG A 137 8.57 -8.40 -9.55
CA ARG A 137 8.09 -7.41 -8.59
C ARG A 137 6.57 -7.46 -8.52
N TYR A 138 6.04 -7.42 -7.32
CA TYR A 138 4.62 -7.44 -7.05
C TYR A 138 4.18 -6.16 -6.36
N PHE A 139 2.94 -5.78 -6.60
CA PHE A 139 2.26 -4.65 -5.99
C PHE A 139 1.03 -5.18 -5.26
N ILE A 140 0.87 -4.81 -3.99
CA ILE A 140 -0.31 -5.13 -3.18
C ILE A 140 -0.93 -3.82 -2.75
N TRP A 141 -2.26 -3.72 -2.81
CA TRP A 141 -2.99 -2.52 -2.41
C TRP A 141 -4.37 -2.85 -1.88
N ALA A 142 -4.96 -1.92 -1.16
CA ALA A 142 -6.35 -1.97 -0.72
C ALA A 142 -7.25 -1.26 -1.74
N GLU A 143 -8.41 -1.83 -2.02
CA GLU A 143 -9.34 -1.26 -2.98
C GLU A 143 -10.79 -1.53 -2.61
N LYS A 144 -11.63 -0.49 -2.57
CA LYS A 144 -13.07 -0.63 -2.41
C LYS A 144 -13.71 -1.10 -3.70
N VAL A 145 -14.35 -2.27 -3.65
CA VAL A 145 -15.00 -2.87 -4.82
C VAL A 145 -16.27 -2.16 -5.24
N HIS A 146 -16.90 -1.41 -4.34
CA HIS A 146 -18.11 -0.66 -4.65
C HIS A 146 -18.36 0.46 -3.64
N ARG A 147 -18.63 1.68 -4.10
CA ARG A 147 -18.92 2.85 -3.25
C ARG A 147 -20.06 2.58 -2.26
N ARG A 148 -21.09 1.86 -2.69
CA ARG A 148 -22.30 1.66 -1.89
C ARG A 148 -22.13 0.69 -0.73
N PHE A 149 -21.25 -0.31 -0.88
CA PHE A 149 -21.12 -1.38 0.11
C PHE A 149 -19.90 -1.26 1.01
N GLY A 150 -19.00 -0.32 0.71
CA GLY A 150 -17.87 0.02 1.59
C GLY A 150 -16.92 -1.14 1.90
N ILE A 151 -16.90 -2.19 1.07
CA ILE A 151 -16.00 -3.34 1.26
C ILE A 151 -14.65 -3.00 0.62
N SER A 152 -13.59 -2.98 1.43
CA SER A 152 -12.21 -2.83 0.98
C SER A 152 -11.51 -4.19 1.00
N ASN A 153 -10.97 -4.58 -0.14
CA ASN A 153 -10.25 -5.83 -0.35
C ASN A 153 -8.77 -5.57 -0.60
N LEU A 154 -7.94 -6.57 -0.39
CA LEU A 154 -6.56 -6.57 -0.89
C LEU A 154 -6.48 -7.24 -2.24
N TYR A 155 -5.72 -6.63 -3.13
CA TYR A 155 -5.37 -7.15 -4.45
C TYR A 155 -3.85 -7.26 -4.60
N ILE A 156 -3.42 -8.17 -5.48
CA ILE A 156 -2.02 -8.33 -5.89
C ILE A 156 -1.93 -8.37 -7.41
N ALA A 157 -0.85 -7.80 -7.95
CA ALA A 157 -0.50 -7.91 -9.37
C ALA A 157 1.02 -7.90 -9.54
N GLU A 158 1.53 -8.48 -10.64
CA GLU A 158 2.93 -8.32 -11.06
C GLU A 158 3.12 -6.94 -11.70
N MET A 159 4.25 -6.30 -11.43
CA MET A 159 4.62 -4.99 -11.99
C MET A 159 5.47 -5.15 -13.25
N GLU A 160 5.29 -4.26 -14.21
CA GLU A 160 6.12 -4.10 -15.41
C GLU A 160 7.16 -2.99 -15.24
N ALA A 161 6.78 -1.96 -14.50
CA ALA A 161 7.61 -0.80 -14.16
C ALA A 161 7.19 -0.25 -12.79
N PRO A 162 7.99 0.61 -12.13
CA PRO A 162 7.66 1.13 -10.82
C PRO A 162 6.28 1.80 -10.71
N ASN A 163 5.74 2.34 -11.79
CA ASN A 163 4.41 2.94 -11.83
C ASN A 163 3.41 2.19 -12.74
N LYS A 164 3.65 0.89 -13.05
CA LYS A 164 2.80 0.16 -13.99
C LYS A 164 2.64 -1.32 -13.64
N LEU A 165 1.40 -1.79 -13.61
CA LEU A 165 1.08 -3.20 -13.47
C LEU A 165 1.27 -3.94 -14.81
N LYS A 166 1.80 -5.14 -14.74
CA LYS A 166 1.98 -6.07 -15.85
C LYS A 166 0.79 -7.01 -16.02
N THR A 167 0.17 -7.41 -14.92
CA THR A 167 -0.93 -8.37 -14.92
C THR A 167 -2.23 -7.72 -14.44
N VAL A 168 -3.35 -8.36 -14.76
CA VAL A 168 -4.63 -8.04 -14.10
C VAL A 168 -4.51 -8.33 -12.62
N GLN A 169 -5.20 -7.55 -11.81
CA GLN A 169 -5.25 -7.74 -10.36
C GLN A 169 -5.91 -9.05 -9.98
N VAL A 170 -5.37 -9.69 -8.97
CA VAL A 170 -5.90 -10.90 -8.35
C VAL A 170 -6.38 -10.54 -6.94
N LEU A 171 -7.59 -10.98 -6.58
CA LEU A 171 -8.12 -10.83 -5.23
C LEU A 171 -7.27 -11.66 -4.26
N LEU A 172 -6.64 -10.97 -3.30
CA LEU A 172 -5.77 -11.58 -2.30
C LEU A 172 -6.52 -11.85 -0.98
N SER A 173 -7.31 -10.88 -0.54
CA SER A 173 -8.12 -10.99 0.68
C SER A 173 -9.38 -10.14 0.60
N THR A 174 -10.44 -10.62 1.25
CA THR A 174 -11.67 -9.88 1.51
C THR A 174 -12.01 -9.98 3.00
N PRO A 175 -12.66 -8.98 3.63
CA PRO A 175 -13.11 -9.10 5.02
C PRO A 175 -14.19 -10.18 5.14
N ASP A 176 -13.83 -11.37 5.58
CA ASP A 176 -14.73 -12.53 5.69
C ASP A 176 -14.89 -13.05 7.11
N TYR A 177 -14.08 -12.61 8.07
CA TYR A 177 -14.25 -12.88 9.49
C TYR A 177 -14.94 -11.72 10.22
N ASP A 178 -15.66 -12.01 11.29
CA ASP A 178 -16.39 -11.01 12.07
C ASP A 178 -15.50 -9.89 12.61
N TRP A 179 -14.27 -10.23 13.02
CA TRP A 179 -13.31 -9.26 13.52
C TRP A 179 -12.74 -8.32 12.43
N GLU A 180 -12.98 -8.59 11.15
CA GLU A 180 -12.61 -7.73 10.02
C GLU A 180 -13.72 -6.76 9.61
N ARG A 181 -14.87 -6.81 10.28
CA ARG A 181 -16.13 -6.17 9.86
C ARG A 181 -16.73 -5.24 10.90
N ILE A 182 -15.98 -4.90 11.95
CA ILE A 182 -16.47 -4.03 13.00
C ILE A 182 -16.49 -2.59 12.47
N ASP A 183 -17.69 -2.01 12.39
CA ASP A 183 -18.03 -0.71 11.79
C ASP A 183 -17.77 -0.62 10.28
N PHE A 184 -16.58 -0.98 9.82
CA PHE A 184 -16.24 -1.05 8.40
C PHE A 184 -15.73 -2.44 8.01
N TRP A 185 -16.06 -2.85 6.79
CA TRP A 185 -15.59 -4.11 6.20
C TRP A 185 -14.33 -3.83 5.40
N VAL A 186 -13.20 -3.95 6.06
CA VAL A 186 -11.92 -3.48 5.53
C VAL A 186 -10.81 -4.51 5.72
N ASN A 187 -10.06 -4.75 4.65
CA ASN A 187 -8.68 -5.19 4.66
C ASN A 187 -7.85 -4.11 3.97
N GLU A 188 -6.85 -3.54 4.64
CA GLU A 188 -6.02 -2.44 4.16
C GLU A 188 -4.60 -2.49 4.77
N GLY A 189 -3.73 -1.52 4.47
CA GLY A 189 -2.40 -1.41 5.07
C GLY A 189 -1.55 -2.68 4.94
N PRO A 190 -1.38 -3.27 3.74
CA PRO A 190 -0.60 -4.50 3.59
C PRO A 190 0.90 -4.25 3.80
N ALA A 191 1.56 -5.12 4.53
CA ALA A 191 3.02 -5.16 4.64
C ALA A 191 3.54 -6.58 4.41
N VAL A 192 4.71 -6.71 3.79
CA VAL A 192 5.25 -8.00 3.34
C VAL A 192 6.49 -8.38 4.15
N LEU A 193 6.50 -9.60 4.65
CA LEU A 193 7.66 -10.22 5.29
C LEU A 193 7.98 -11.56 4.63
N LYS A 194 9.25 -11.78 4.30
CA LYS A 194 9.77 -13.09 3.86
C LYS A 194 10.53 -13.72 4.99
N TYR A 195 10.10 -14.88 5.42
CA TYR A 195 10.75 -15.58 6.52
C TYR A 195 10.49 -17.09 6.47
N GLY A 196 11.52 -17.90 6.71
CA GLY A 196 11.39 -19.33 6.89
C GLY A 196 10.76 -20.08 5.71
N GLY A 197 11.09 -19.71 4.46
CA GLY A 197 10.56 -20.36 3.26
C GLY A 197 9.10 -19.94 2.95
N LYS A 198 8.60 -18.88 3.56
CA LYS A 198 7.26 -18.36 3.35
C LYS A 198 7.26 -16.86 3.08
N ILE A 199 6.22 -16.43 2.40
CA ILE A 199 5.87 -15.02 2.24
C ILE A 199 4.64 -14.75 3.10
N PHE A 200 4.75 -13.77 3.98
CA PHE A 200 3.66 -13.29 4.81
C PHE A 200 3.21 -11.92 4.32
N VAL A 201 1.91 -11.70 4.31
CA VAL A 201 1.30 -10.38 4.13
C VAL A 201 0.47 -10.10 5.37
N THR A 202 0.94 -9.19 6.20
CA THR A 202 0.12 -8.63 7.27
C THR A 202 -0.76 -7.53 6.70
N TYR A 203 -1.92 -7.33 7.28
CA TYR A 203 -2.88 -6.31 6.86
C TYR A 203 -3.70 -5.84 8.04
N SER A 204 -4.28 -4.67 7.92
CA SER A 204 -5.17 -4.11 8.92
C SER A 204 -6.62 -4.37 8.57
N ALA A 205 -7.47 -4.43 9.58
CA ALA A 205 -8.88 -4.75 9.42
C ALA A 205 -9.77 -3.96 10.38
N SER A 206 -11.06 -3.85 10.02
CA SER A 206 -12.08 -3.08 10.69
C SER A 206 -11.89 -1.57 10.63
N ALA A 207 -12.73 -0.80 11.31
CA ALA A 207 -12.58 0.65 11.39
C ALA A 207 -11.35 1.04 12.22
N THR A 208 -10.73 2.16 11.87
CA THR A 208 -9.68 2.78 12.67
C THR A 208 -10.22 3.18 14.05
N GLY A 209 -9.52 2.81 15.11
CA GLY A 209 -9.94 2.99 16.49
C GLY A 209 -9.53 1.79 17.34
N GLN A 210 -10.19 1.56 18.47
CA GLN A 210 -9.82 0.45 19.36
C GLN A 210 -10.05 -0.95 18.75
N MET A 211 -10.91 -1.06 17.74
CA MET A 211 -11.20 -2.32 17.04
C MET A 211 -10.29 -2.57 15.84
N TYR A 212 -9.45 -1.62 15.48
CA TYR A 212 -8.44 -1.81 14.46
C TYR A 212 -7.47 -2.91 14.89
N CYS A 213 -7.16 -3.83 13.99
CA CYS A 213 -6.37 -5.00 14.31
C CYS A 213 -5.68 -5.53 13.07
N MET A 214 -4.77 -6.46 13.25
CA MET A 214 -3.97 -7.01 12.16
C MET A 214 -4.33 -8.46 11.87
N GLY A 215 -4.57 -8.76 10.60
CA GLY A 215 -4.62 -10.10 10.05
C GLY A 215 -3.32 -10.50 9.35
N MET A 216 -3.26 -11.75 8.89
CA MET A 216 -2.10 -12.26 8.18
C MET A 216 -2.50 -13.30 7.13
N LEU A 217 -1.95 -13.14 5.94
CA LEU A 217 -1.91 -14.15 4.89
C LEU A 217 -0.52 -14.78 4.83
N SER A 218 -0.44 -16.01 4.35
CA SER A 218 0.84 -16.67 4.08
C SER A 218 0.77 -17.53 2.83
N ALA A 219 1.87 -17.57 2.07
CA ALA A 219 2.08 -18.48 0.96
C ALA A 219 3.48 -19.11 1.08
N ASP A 220 3.67 -20.28 0.48
CA ASP A 220 5.00 -20.86 0.35
C ASP A 220 5.82 -20.04 -0.66
N GLU A 221 7.13 -19.90 -0.44
CA GLU A 221 7.98 -19.06 -1.28
C GLU A 221 8.13 -19.55 -2.73
N ASP A 222 7.83 -20.84 -2.98
CA ASP A 222 7.85 -21.44 -4.31
C ASP A 222 6.50 -21.42 -5.02
N ALA A 223 5.44 -20.94 -4.36
CA ALA A 223 4.10 -20.87 -4.89
C ALA A 223 3.96 -19.78 -5.98
N ASP A 224 2.97 -19.94 -6.84
CA ASP A 224 2.54 -18.83 -7.72
C ASP A 224 1.72 -17.82 -6.89
N LEU A 225 2.31 -16.67 -6.62
CA LEU A 225 1.68 -15.63 -5.80
C LEU A 225 0.44 -14.98 -6.45
N LEU A 226 0.22 -15.20 -7.75
CA LEU A 226 -0.98 -14.78 -8.46
C LEU A 226 -2.07 -15.86 -8.50
N ASP A 227 -1.83 -17.04 -7.93
CA ASP A 227 -2.89 -18.01 -7.66
C ASP A 227 -3.52 -17.72 -6.28
N PRO A 228 -4.80 -17.33 -6.21
CA PRO A 228 -5.47 -17.09 -4.93
C PRO A 228 -5.42 -18.30 -3.97
N LYS A 229 -5.33 -19.50 -4.53
CA LYS A 229 -5.28 -20.75 -3.74
C LYS A 229 -3.93 -20.98 -3.06
N ALA A 230 -2.89 -20.28 -3.47
CA ALA A 230 -1.58 -20.34 -2.82
C ALA A 230 -1.58 -19.68 -1.44
N TRP A 231 -2.56 -18.82 -1.16
CA TRP A 231 -2.61 -18.04 0.05
C TRP A 231 -3.52 -18.65 1.11
N SER A 232 -2.99 -18.74 2.32
CA SER A 232 -3.72 -19.15 3.51
C SER A 232 -3.93 -17.95 4.42
N LYS A 233 -5.18 -17.72 4.85
CA LYS A 233 -5.56 -16.62 5.74
C LYS A 233 -5.68 -17.11 7.18
N LYS A 234 -5.07 -16.40 8.13
CA LYS A 234 -5.22 -16.69 9.56
C LYS A 234 -6.64 -16.41 10.01
N ARG A 235 -7.20 -17.37 10.77
CA ARG A 235 -8.58 -17.26 11.27
C ARG A 235 -8.78 -16.16 12.32
N TYR A 236 -7.73 -15.88 13.09
CA TYR A 236 -7.76 -14.91 14.20
C TYR A 236 -6.75 -13.80 13.92
N PRO A 237 -6.99 -12.59 14.44
CA PRO A 237 -6.02 -11.51 14.31
C PRO A 237 -4.67 -11.92 14.93
N VAL A 238 -3.58 -11.47 14.33
CA VAL A 238 -2.22 -11.69 14.83
C VAL A 238 -1.79 -10.62 15.82
N LEU A 239 -2.44 -9.45 15.75
CA LEU A 239 -2.25 -8.36 16.70
C LEU A 239 -3.58 -7.60 16.84
N GLN A 240 -3.98 -7.32 18.06
CA GLN A 240 -5.22 -6.59 18.39
C GLN A 240 -5.02 -5.76 19.65
N THR A 241 -6.00 -4.97 20.00
CA THR A 241 -6.02 -4.22 21.27
C THR A 241 -5.76 -5.15 22.46
N ASP A 242 -4.77 -4.77 23.26
CA ASP A 242 -4.39 -5.42 24.51
C ASP A 242 -4.21 -4.34 25.58
N PRO A 243 -5.25 -4.06 26.39
CA PRO A 243 -5.20 -3.03 27.43
C PRO A 243 -4.12 -3.26 28.49
N ASP A 244 -3.82 -4.53 28.80
CA ASP A 244 -2.82 -4.88 29.81
C ASP A 244 -1.40 -4.48 29.35
N ARG A 245 -1.15 -4.55 28.04
CA ARG A 245 0.09 -4.08 27.40
C ARG A 245 0.02 -2.65 26.90
N LYS A 246 -1.10 -1.95 27.12
CA LYS A 246 -1.37 -0.59 26.63
C LYS A 246 -1.26 -0.46 25.09
N VAL A 247 -1.66 -1.51 24.38
CA VAL A 247 -1.76 -1.52 22.93
C VAL A 247 -3.23 -1.28 22.55
N PHE A 248 -3.49 -0.27 21.75
CA PHE A 248 -4.83 0.11 21.35
C PHE A 248 -4.92 0.30 19.83
N GLY A 249 -5.79 -0.44 19.17
CA GLY A 249 -6.04 -0.35 17.75
C GLY A 249 -4.78 -0.49 16.87
N PRO A 250 -3.96 -1.56 17.07
CA PRO A 250 -2.73 -1.73 16.30
C PRO A 250 -3.05 -2.07 14.85
N GLY A 251 -2.32 -1.45 13.93
CA GLY A 251 -2.45 -1.71 12.50
C GLY A 251 -1.49 -0.88 11.67
N HIS A 252 -1.60 -1.03 10.36
CA HIS A 252 -0.82 -0.34 9.34
C HIS A 252 0.69 -0.38 9.64
N ASN A 253 1.21 -1.60 9.83
CA ASN A 253 2.60 -1.84 10.18
C ASN A 253 3.51 -1.80 8.95
N CYS A 254 4.79 -1.63 9.19
CA CYS A 254 5.86 -1.94 8.25
C CYS A 254 6.87 -2.89 8.90
N PHE A 255 7.75 -3.45 8.10
CA PHE A 255 8.88 -4.25 8.57
C PHE A 255 10.18 -3.57 8.17
N THR A 256 11.16 -3.63 9.06
CA THR A 256 12.54 -3.24 8.79
C THR A 256 13.50 -4.26 9.41
N VAL A 257 14.78 -4.17 9.09
CA VAL A 257 15.80 -5.03 9.67
C VAL A 257 16.70 -4.18 10.53
N GLY A 258 16.87 -4.59 11.79
CA GLY A 258 17.77 -3.96 12.74
C GLY A 258 19.24 -4.20 12.39
N ASP A 259 20.15 -3.49 13.09
CA ASP A 259 21.60 -3.63 12.92
C ASP A 259 22.11 -5.03 13.31
N ASP A 260 21.36 -5.75 14.12
CA ASP A 260 21.58 -7.14 14.53
C ASP A 260 21.04 -8.17 13.52
N GLY A 261 20.40 -7.73 12.46
CA GLY A 261 19.75 -8.58 11.45
C GLY A 261 18.39 -9.10 11.84
N GLU A 262 17.84 -8.71 12.98
CA GLU A 262 16.48 -9.07 13.37
C GLU A 262 15.43 -8.21 12.65
N VAL A 263 14.28 -8.82 12.38
CA VAL A 263 13.12 -8.13 11.80
C VAL A 263 12.37 -7.41 12.92
N LEU A 264 12.14 -6.14 12.69
CA LEU A 264 11.44 -5.22 13.60
C LEU A 264 10.10 -4.81 13.01
#